data_1524cc145c461e5d7e618047b932ef91
#
_entry.id   1524cc145c461e5d7e618047b932ef91
#
_cell.length_a   1.000
_cell.length_b   1.000
_cell.length_c   1.000
_cell.angle_alpha   90.00
_cell.angle_beta   90.00
_cell.angle_gamma   90.00
#
_symmetry.space_group_name_H-M   'P 1'
#
loop_
_entity.id
_entity.type
_entity.pdbx_description
1 polymer ?
#
loop_
_entity_poly.entity_id
_entity_poly.type
_entity_poly.pdbx_seq_one_letter_code
_entity_poly.pdbx_strand_id
1 'polypeptide(L)'
;MRVTKEAVIQAAADIADSDGLSKVSLKVVAEKLNIRTPSLYNHIASLDDLLREVAHNGMRTMNDKMTQAAVGNSGDAAIKSISIAYLNYIITHPGIYETIQWAHWHSNNETEAIFDYYKSLIKKLVLSCNFKTQKIDEILSLLMSLLHGYSSLELGKALINPEEVINALTNSIDIVLLGLHAKYD
;
A
#
# COMPACT_ATOMS: atom_id res chain seq x y z
N MET A 1 -32.32 -2.02 -0.70
CA MET A 1 -31.25 -1.97 0.33
C MET A 1 -30.78 -0.53 0.44
N ARG A 2 -30.60 0.02 1.64
CA ARG A 2 -30.12 1.41 1.79
C ARG A 2 -28.60 1.40 1.49
N VAL A 3 -28.14 2.21 0.54
CA VAL A 3 -26.71 2.37 0.25
C VAL A 3 -26.05 3.09 1.42
N THR A 4 -24.85 2.65 1.83
CA THR A 4 -24.05 3.27 2.87
C THR A 4 -22.79 3.90 2.28
N LYS A 5 -22.06 4.74 3.03
CA LYS A 5 -20.78 5.31 2.62
C LYS A 5 -19.76 4.21 2.30
N GLU A 6 -19.72 3.17 3.12
CA GLU A 6 -18.83 2.02 2.96
C GLU A 6 -19.12 1.27 1.65
N ALA A 7 -20.40 1.10 1.30
CA ALA A 7 -20.77 0.46 0.03
C ALA A 7 -20.33 1.30 -1.18
N VAL A 8 -20.40 2.63 -1.08
CA VAL A 8 -19.92 3.54 -2.14
C VAL A 8 -18.40 3.42 -2.31
N ILE A 9 -17.66 3.43 -1.21
CA ILE A 9 -16.20 3.29 -1.20
C ILE A 9 -15.80 1.91 -1.76
N GLN A 10 -16.46 0.83 -1.32
CA GLN A 10 -16.18 -0.52 -1.80
C GLN A 10 -16.46 -0.66 -3.30
N ALA A 11 -17.57 -0.12 -3.79
CA ALA A 11 -17.88 -0.14 -5.21
C ALA A 11 -16.82 0.58 -6.06
N ALA A 12 -16.29 1.70 -5.57
CA ALA A 12 -15.20 2.42 -6.24
C ALA A 12 -13.88 1.63 -6.20
N ALA A 13 -13.56 1.00 -5.06
CA ALA A 13 -12.39 0.13 -4.90
C ALA A 13 -12.44 -1.06 -5.86
N ASP A 14 -13.58 -1.75 -5.95
CA ASP A 14 -13.76 -2.87 -6.88
C ASP A 14 -13.58 -2.46 -8.35
N ILE A 15 -14.09 -1.26 -8.74
CA ILE A 15 -13.89 -0.74 -10.10
C ILE A 15 -12.43 -0.42 -10.34
N ALA A 16 -11.74 0.18 -9.36
CA ALA A 16 -10.33 0.47 -9.47
C ALA A 16 -9.51 -0.82 -9.68
N ASP A 17 -9.79 -1.86 -8.91
CA ASP A 17 -9.05 -3.13 -9.00
C ASP A 17 -9.38 -3.92 -10.27
N SER A 18 -10.64 -3.89 -10.76
CA SER A 18 -11.03 -4.66 -11.95
C SER A 18 -10.73 -3.96 -13.27
N ASP A 19 -10.94 -2.64 -13.34
CA ASP A 19 -10.95 -1.87 -14.59
C ASP A 19 -9.88 -0.76 -14.65
N GLY A 20 -9.19 -0.53 -13.51
CA GLY A 20 -8.19 0.52 -13.33
C GLY A 20 -8.76 1.82 -12.80
N LEU A 21 -7.91 2.60 -12.11
CA LEU A 21 -8.28 3.88 -11.50
C LEU A 21 -8.93 4.86 -12.48
N SER A 22 -8.47 4.90 -13.74
CA SER A 22 -9.01 5.79 -14.78
C SER A 22 -10.48 5.54 -15.13
N LYS A 23 -11.03 4.39 -14.76
CA LYS A 23 -12.42 4.02 -14.98
C LYS A 23 -13.35 4.40 -13.81
N VAL A 24 -12.78 4.77 -12.68
CA VAL A 24 -13.57 5.21 -11.53
C VAL A 24 -14.16 6.58 -11.82
N SER A 25 -15.48 6.65 -11.81
CA SER A 25 -16.25 7.90 -11.93
C SER A 25 -17.52 7.80 -11.13
N LEU A 26 -18.09 8.95 -10.71
CA LEU A 26 -19.36 8.96 -9.96
C LEU A 26 -20.48 8.26 -10.73
N LYS A 27 -20.49 8.37 -12.06
CA LYS A 27 -21.47 7.70 -12.90
C LYS A 27 -21.34 6.19 -12.82
N VAL A 28 -20.13 5.65 -13.03
CA VAL A 28 -19.86 4.19 -13.01
C VAL A 28 -20.12 3.60 -11.62
N VAL A 29 -19.75 4.31 -10.55
CA VAL A 29 -20.05 3.90 -9.17
C VAL A 29 -21.55 3.85 -8.91
N ALA A 30 -22.31 4.87 -9.36
CA ALA A 30 -23.76 4.89 -9.20
C ALA A 30 -24.43 3.75 -9.99
N GLU A 31 -23.98 3.48 -11.21
CA GLU A 31 -24.45 2.36 -12.04
C GLU A 31 -24.20 1.02 -11.36
N LYS A 32 -22.98 0.79 -10.82
CA LYS A 32 -22.64 -0.45 -10.08
C LYS A 32 -23.52 -0.65 -8.85
N LEU A 33 -23.91 0.43 -8.17
CA LEU A 33 -24.80 0.40 -7.00
C LEU A 33 -26.28 0.42 -7.35
N ASN A 34 -26.62 0.52 -8.64
CA ASN A 34 -28.01 0.66 -9.13
C ASN A 34 -28.76 1.84 -8.47
N ILE A 35 -28.09 2.99 -8.37
CA ILE A 35 -28.67 4.25 -7.86
C ILE A 35 -28.41 5.39 -8.85
N ARG A 36 -29.03 6.53 -8.62
CA ARG A 36 -28.77 7.75 -9.40
C ARG A 36 -27.53 8.47 -8.87
N THR A 37 -26.70 9.03 -9.76
CA THR A 37 -25.48 9.78 -9.38
C THR A 37 -25.72 10.86 -8.31
N PRO A 38 -26.82 11.66 -8.32
CA PRO A 38 -27.07 12.61 -7.26
C PRO A 38 -27.19 11.99 -5.85
N SER A 39 -27.58 10.71 -5.76
CA SER A 39 -27.70 10.03 -4.47
C SER A 39 -26.34 9.75 -3.81
N LEU A 40 -25.24 9.73 -4.58
CA LEU A 40 -23.88 9.56 -4.04
C LEU A 40 -23.46 10.74 -3.16
N TYR A 41 -23.93 11.96 -3.47
CA TYR A 41 -23.60 13.16 -2.71
C TYR A 41 -24.17 13.18 -1.27
N ASN A 42 -25.01 12.21 -0.92
CA ASN A 42 -25.39 11.97 0.48
C ASN A 42 -24.27 11.28 1.28
N HIS A 43 -23.24 10.76 0.62
CA HIS A 43 -22.18 9.94 1.22
C HIS A 43 -20.78 10.51 1.00
N ILE A 44 -20.57 11.25 -0.09
CA ILE A 44 -19.27 11.79 -0.53
C ILE A 44 -19.47 13.22 -1.06
N ALA A 45 -18.45 14.06 -0.93
CA ALA A 45 -18.48 15.43 -1.39
C ALA A 45 -18.10 15.56 -2.89
N SER A 46 -17.21 14.71 -3.38
CA SER A 46 -16.69 14.75 -4.76
C SER A 46 -16.09 13.41 -5.17
N LEU A 47 -15.64 13.29 -6.42
CA LEU A 47 -14.86 12.13 -6.87
C LEU A 47 -13.51 12.05 -6.12
N ASP A 48 -12.84 13.19 -5.93
CA ASP A 48 -11.56 13.23 -5.20
C ASP A 48 -11.73 12.81 -3.74
N ASP A 49 -12.84 13.18 -3.10
CA ASP A 49 -13.20 12.72 -1.77
C ASP A 49 -13.38 11.20 -1.75
N LEU A 50 -14.10 10.64 -2.71
CA LEU A 50 -14.28 9.21 -2.86
C LEU A 50 -12.95 8.47 -3.07
N LEU A 51 -12.10 8.96 -3.98
CA LEU A 51 -10.80 8.35 -4.25
C LEU A 51 -9.90 8.40 -3.01
N ARG A 52 -9.96 9.48 -2.24
CA ARG A 52 -9.21 9.60 -0.98
C ARG A 52 -9.69 8.59 0.06
N GLU A 53 -10.99 8.39 0.19
CA GLU A 53 -11.55 7.37 1.09
C GLU A 53 -11.16 5.95 0.67
N VAL A 54 -11.15 5.65 -0.64
CA VAL A 54 -10.65 4.36 -1.17
C VAL A 54 -9.18 4.17 -0.80
N ALA A 55 -8.34 5.19 -1.03
CA ALA A 55 -6.93 5.16 -0.68
C ALA A 55 -6.71 4.94 0.81
N HIS A 56 -7.41 5.69 1.68
CA HIS A 56 -7.29 5.58 3.13
C HIS A 56 -7.67 4.19 3.64
N ASN A 57 -8.77 3.61 3.13
CA ASN A 57 -9.16 2.23 3.45
C ASN A 57 -8.11 1.23 2.98
N GLY A 58 -7.62 1.40 1.76
CA GLY A 58 -6.56 0.56 1.19
C GLY A 58 -5.30 0.59 2.04
N MET A 59 -4.84 1.78 2.41
CA MET A 59 -3.66 1.96 3.27
C MET A 59 -3.83 1.34 4.65
N ARG A 60 -5.00 1.54 5.29
CA ARG A 60 -5.28 0.90 6.60
C ARG A 60 -5.26 -0.61 6.49
N THR A 61 -5.93 -1.18 5.48
CA THR A 61 -5.95 -2.63 5.25
C THR A 61 -4.54 -3.18 4.98
N MET A 62 -3.75 -2.50 4.17
CA MET A 62 -2.36 -2.86 3.89
C MET A 62 -1.52 -2.84 5.18
N ASN A 63 -1.64 -1.77 5.98
CA ASN A 63 -0.93 -1.65 7.26
C ASN A 63 -1.31 -2.76 8.25
N ASP A 64 -2.60 -3.13 8.31
CA ASP A 64 -3.08 -4.22 9.16
C ASP A 64 -2.48 -5.56 8.72
N LYS A 65 -2.46 -5.85 7.41
CA LYS A 65 -1.84 -7.08 6.86
C LYS A 65 -0.34 -7.14 7.16
N MET A 66 0.37 -6.03 7.00
CA MET A 66 1.80 -5.94 7.34
C MET A 66 2.03 -6.14 8.84
N THR A 67 1.21 -5.51 9.68
CA THR A 67 1.29 -5.66 11.14
C THR A 67 1.04 -7.11 11.57
N GLN A 68 0.04 -7.77 10.99
CA GLN A 68 -0.24 -9.19 11.25
C GLN A 68 0.92 -10.08 10.81
N ALA A 69 1.54 -9.81 9.66
CA ALA A 69 2.69 -10.56 9.17
C ALA A 69 3.93 -10.41 10.08
N ALA A 70 4.04 -9.30 10.80
CA ALA A 70 5.12 -9.07 11.76
C ALA A 70 4.93 -9.79 13.10
N VAL A 71 3.71 -10.24 13.43
CA VAL A 71 3.43 -10.90 14.72
C VAL A 71 4.30 -12.15 14.91
N GLY A 72 4.99 -12.21 16.03
CA GLY A 72 5.91 -13.32 16.37
C GLY A 72 7.28 -13.24 15.70
N ASN A 73 7.53 -12.24 14.87
CA ASN A 73 8.81 -12.00 14.21
C ASN A 73 9.46 -10.71 14.72
N SER A 74 10.80 -10.66 14.63
CA SER A 74 11.61 -9.47 14.91
C SER A 74 12.81 -9.41 13.95
N GLY A 75 13.48 -8.26 13.87
CA GLY A 75 14.65 -8.09 13.03
C GLY A 75 14.39 -8.44 11.57
N ASP A 76 15.35 -9.10 10.95
CA ASP A 76 15.31 -9.48 9.52
C ASP A 76 14.06 -10.29 9.13
N ALA A 77 13.67 -11.23 9.98
CA ALA A 77 12.48 -12.06 9.72
C ALA A 77 11.20 -11.21 9.64
N ALA A 78 11.07 -10.21 10.51
CA ALA A 78 9.93 -9.30 10.48
C ALA A 78 9.95 -8.41 9.24
N ILE A 79 11.12 -7.87 8.86
CA ILE A 79 11.27 -7.06 7.62
C ILE A 79 10.85 -7.88 6.40
N LYS A 80 11.31 -9.14 6.28
CA LYS A 80 10.91 -10.03 5.18
C LYS A 80 9.40 -10.27 5.16
N SER A 81 8.83 -10.62 6.32
CA SER A 81 7.39 -10.93 6.42
C SER A 81 6.52 -9.75 6.00
N ILE A 82 6.83 -8.53 6.47
CA ILE A 82 6.06 -7.34 6.09
C ILE A 82 6.23 -6.98 4.61
N SER A 83 7.42 -7.20 4.06
CA SER A 83 7.72 -6.90 2.66
C SER A 83 6.93 -7.81 1.72
N ILE A 84 6.82 -9.09 2.06
CA ILE A 84 6.00 -10.06 1.33
C ILE A 84 4.52 -9.69 1.45
N ALA A 85 4.04 -9.34 2.66
CA ALA A 85 2.66 -8.94 2.87
C ALA A 85 2.29 -7.66 2.10
N TYR A 86 3.21 -6.68 2.05
CA TYR A 86 3.08 -5.46 1.27
C TYR A 86 2.93 -5.76 -0.22
N LEU A 87 3.87 -6.51 -0.81
CA LEU A 87 3.85 -6.81 -2.25
C LEU A 87 2.64 -7.68 -2.63
N ASN A 88 2.27 -8.68 -1.82
CA ASN A 88 1.07 -9.48 -2.03
C ASN A 88 -0.21 -8.63 -2.04
N TYR A 89 -0.29 -7.62 -1.16
CA TYR A 89 -1.42 -6.71 -1.15
C TYR A 89 -1.52 -5.93 -2.46
N ILE A 90 -0.41 -5.43 -2.97
CA ILE A 90 -0.36 -4.65 -4.21
C ILE A 90 -0.72 -5.50 -5.44
N ILE A 91 -0.21 -6.73 -5.51
CA ILE A 91 -0.54 -7.66 -6.60
C ILE A 91 -2.04 -7.99 -6.61
N THR A 92 -2.64 -8.15 -5.42
CA THR A 92 -4.07 -8.47 -5.29
C THR A 92 -4.99 -7.26 -5.48
N HIS A 93 -4.48 -6.05 -5.24
CA HIS A 93 -5.24 -4.80 -5.26
C HIS A 93 -4.53 -3.69 -6.04
N PRO A 94 -4.26 -3.92 -7.35
CA PRO A 94 -3.47 -2.98 -8.16
C PRO A 94 -4.14 -1.60 -8.27
N GLY A 95 -5.45 -1.55 -8.46
CA GLY A 95 -6.18 -0.29 -8.57
C GLY A 95 -6.30 0.47 -7.26
N ILE A 96 -6.43 -0.24 -6.13
CA ILE A 96 -6.35 0.40 -4.81
C ILE A 96 -4.95 1.00 -4.62
N TYR A 97 -3.89 0.30 -5.02
CA TYR A 97 -2.53 0.84 -4.92
C TYR A 97 -2.33 2.08 -5.81
N GLU A 98 -2.83 2.08 -7.04
CA GLU A 98 -2.85 3.29 -7.89
C GLU A 98 -3.57 4.46 -7.19
N THR A 99 -4.69 4.15 -6.52
CA THR A 99 -5.46 5.15 -5.76
C THR A 99 -4.66 5.67 -4.54
N ILE A 100 -3.89 4.81 -3.87
CA ILE A 100 -2.95 5.20 -2.80
C ILE A 100 -1.88 6.15 -3.34
N GLN A 101 -1.27 5.84 -4.51
CA GLN A 101 -0.30 6.72 -5.14
C GLN A 101 -0.92 8.08 -5.52
N TRP A 102 -2.12 8.06 -6.09
CA TRP A 102 -2.87 9.28 -6.38
C TRP A 102 -3.08 10.13 -5.12
N ALA A 103 -3.52 9.52 -4.01
CA ALA A 103 -3.75 10.23 -2.75
C ALA A 103 -2.46 10.80 -2.15
N HIS A 104 -1.31 10.15 -2.35
CA HIS A 104 -0.02 10.67 -1.94
C HIS A 104 0.33 11.96 -2.67
N TRP A 105 0.11 12.02 -3.98
CA TRP A 105 0.32 13.23 -4.78
C TRP A 105 -0.66 14.36 -4.46
N HIS A 106 -1.86 14.02 -3.94
CA HIS A 106 -2.93 14.95 -3.55
C HIS A 106 -3.13 14.94 -2.03
N SER A 107 -2.03 14.91 -1.28
CA SER A 107 -2.01 14.68 0.16
C SER A 107 -2.76 15.74 0.95
N ASN A 108 -3.29 15.32 2.09
CA ASN A 108 -3.82 16.15 3.15
C ASN A 108 -3.36 15.61 4.52
N ASN A 109 -3.69 16.30 5.60
CA ASN A 109 -3.24 15.92 6.95
C ASN A 109 -3.63 14.47 7.34
N GLU A 110 -4.79 13.99 6.92
CA GLU A 110 -5.22 12.61 7.20
C GLU A 110 -4.40 11.61 6.40
N THR A 111 -4.18 11.87 5.11
CA THR A 111 -3.33 11.04 4.24
C THR A 111 -1.92 10.96 4.82
N GLU A 112 -1.35 12.09 5.23
CA GLU A 112 -0.02 12.14 5.85
C GLU A 112 0.06 11.31 7.13
N ALA A 113 -0.94 11.41 8.01
CA ALA A 113 -0.98 10.64 9.25
C ALA A 113 -1.00 9.12 9.02
N ILE A 114 -1.72 8.64 7.98
CA ILE A 114 -1.76 7.23 7.63
C ILE A 114 -0.42 6.78 7.04
N PHE A 115 0.22 7.59 6.20
CA PHE A 115 1.58 7.32 5.70
C PHE A 115 2.63 7.31 6.82
N ASP A 116 2.51 8.19 7.80
CA ASP A 116 3.43 8.23 8.95
C ASP A 116 3.29 6.98 9.82
N TYR A 117 2.07 6.42 9.95
CA TYR A 117 1.89 5.12 10.60
C TYR A 117 2.66 4.00 9.86
N TYR A 118 2.53 3.92 8.54
CA TYR A 118 3.28 2.98 7.71
C TYR A 118 4.81 3.11 7.89
N LYS A 119 5.33 4.33 7.78
CA LYS A 119 6.76 4.61 8.01
C LYS A 119 7.19 4.21 9.42
N SER A 120 6.37 4.50 10.44
CA SER A 120 6.67 4.18 11.82
C SER A 120 6.71 2.68 12.09
N LEU A 121 5.85 1.89 11.42
CA LEU A 121 5.87 0.44 11.50
C LEU A 121 7.21 -0.11 10.99
N ILE A 122 7.61 0.26 9.77
CA ILE A 122 8.88 -0.20 9.20
C ILE A 122 10.07 0.28 10.06
N LYS A 123 10.04 1.52 10.54
CA LYS A 123 11.09 2.07 11.41
C LYS A 123 11.27 1.26 12.70
N LYS A 124 10.19 0.85 13.35
CA LYS A 124 10.25 -0.02 14.54
C LYS A 124 10.91 -1.36 14.24
N LEU A 125 10.63 -1.94 13.06
CA LEU A 125 11.23 -3.22 12.66
C LEU A 125 12.71 -3.06 12.31
N VAL A 126 13.11 -1.98 11.64
CA VAL A 126 14.51 -1.64 11.40
C VAL A 126 15.27 -1.49 12.72
N LEU A 127 14.67 -0.82 13.71
CA LEU A 127 15.26 -0.70 15.05
C LEU A 127 15.43 -2.05 15.75
N SER A 128 14.55 -3.02 15.49
CA SER A 128 14.67 -4.37 16.07
C SER A 128 15.79 -5.23 15.46
N CYS A 129 16.40 -4.80 14.35
CA CYS A 129 17.61 -5.43 13.80
C CYS A 129 18.88 -5.10 14.60
N ASN A 130 18.81 -4.11 15.51
CA ASN A 130 19.93 -3.70 16.38
C ASN A 130 21.20 -3.21 15.65
N PHE A 131 21.05 -2.63 14.46
CA PHE A 131 22.16 -2.01 13.75
C PHE A 131 22.87 -0.94 14.60
N LYS A 132 24.20 -0.97 14.67
CA LYS A 132 25.02 0.01 15.37
C LYS A 132 25.19 1.31 14.58
N THR A 133 24.08 1.97 14.29
CA THR A 133 24.07 3.21 13.50
C THR A 133 22.96 4.15 13.94
N GLN A 134 23.18 5.44 13.70
CA GLN A 134 22.13 6.47 13.82
C GLN A 134 21.42 6.74 12.48
N LYS A 135 21.80 6.04 11.40
CA LYS A 135 21.31 6.24 10.03
C LYS A 135 20.01 5.45 9.74
N ILE A 136 19.15 5.30 10.73
CA ILE A 136 17.91 4.53 10.63
C ILE A 136 17.00 5.05 9.51
N ASP A 137 16.93 6.37 9.32
CA ASP A 137 16.08 6.97 8.28
C ASP A 137 16.65 6.73 6.86
N GLU A 138 17.97 6.58 6.70
CA GLU A 138 18.58 6.16 5.42
C GLU A 138 18.22 4.69 5.11
N ILE A 139 18.28 3.81 6.12
CA ILE A 139 17.89 2.39 5.99
C ILE A 139 16.40 2.27 5.66
N LEU A 140 15.56 3.04 6.37
CA LEU A 140 14.12 3.10 6.08
C LEU A 140 13.85 3.51 4.63
N SER A 141 14.50 4.58 4.16
CA SER A 141 14.37 5.06 2.79
C SER A 141 14.81 4.02 1.75
N LEU A 142 15.88 3.28 2.02
CA LEU A 142 16.36 2.20 1.15
C LEU A 142 15.32 1.07 1.04
N LEU A 143 14.79 0.59 2.17
CA LEU A 143 13.79 -0.47 2.18
C LEU A 143 12.49 -0.04 1.50
N MET A 144 12.00 1.18 1.79
CA MET A 144 10.81 1.73 1.13
C MET A 144 11.00 1.88 -0.37
N SER A 145 12.18 2.34 -0.82
CA SER A 145 12.50 2.46 -2.25
C SER A 145 12.50 1.10 -2.94
N LEU A 146 13.04 0.07 -2.29
CA LEU A 146 13.04 -1.30 -2.81
C LEU A 146 11.60 -1.82 -2.97
N LEU A 147 10.79 -1.70 -1.93
CA LEU A 147 9.39 -2.13 -1.96
C LEU A 147 8.59 -1.39 -3.05
N HIS A 148 8.72 -0.07 -3.09
CA HIS A 148 8.04 0.73 -4.11
C HIS A 148 8.53 0.42 -5.53
N GLY A 149 9.83 0.19 -5.71
CA GLY A 149 10.40 -0.21 -6.99
C GLY A 149 9.80 -1.53 -7.51
N TYR A 150 9.76 -2.56 -6.68
CA TYR A 150 9.13 -3.84 -7.03
C TYR A 150 7.65 -3.67 -7.38
N SER A 151 6.92 -2.90 -6.58
CA SER A 151 5.50 -2.64 -6.82
C SER A 151 5.25 -1.91 -8.13
N SER A 152 6.02 -0.89 -8.42
CA SER A 152 5.90 -0.10 -9.65
C SER A 152 6.24 -0.92 -10.89
N LEU A 153 7.29 -1.75 -10.83
CA LEU A 153 7.68 -2.64 -11.92
C LEU A 153 6.64 -3.75 -12.15
N GLU A 154 6.05 -4.30 -11.08
CA GLU A 154 4.98 -5.30 -11.18
C GLU A 154 3.73 -4.72 -11.86
N LEU A 155 3.25 -3.59 -11.38
CA LEU A 155 2.09 -2.90 -11.97
C LEU A 155 2.33 -2.50 -13.42
N GLY A 156 3.53 -2.03 -13.74
CA GLY A 156 3.94 -1.68 -15.09
C GLY A 156 4.21 -2.88 -15.99
N LYS A 157 4.11 -4.13 -15.48
CA LYS A 157 4.48 -5.37 -16.18
C LYS A 157 5.89 -5.31 -16.77
N ALA A 158 6.80 -4.66 -16.03
CA ALA A 158 8.17 -4.38 -16.44
C ALA A 158 9.22 -5.28 -15.75
N LEU A 159 8.76 -6.22 -14.91
CA LEU A 159 9.65 -7.21 -14.31
C LEU A 159 10.09 -8.25 -15.34
N ILE A 160 11.35 -8.69 -15.24
CA ILE A 160 11.94 -9.69 -16.14
C ILE A 160 11.25 -11.06 -15.97
N ASN A 161 10.96 -11.44 -14.70
CA ASN A 161 10.30 -12.68 -14.35
C ASN A 161 9.11 -12.41 -13.40
N PRO A 162 7.95 -12.01 -13.92
CA PRO A 162 6.80 -11.64 -13.06
C PRO A 162 6.31 -12.79 -12.16
N GLU A 163 6.38 -14.05 -12.66
CA GLU A 163 5.93 -15.24 -11.92
C GLU A 163 6.76 -15.50 -10.64
N GLU A 164 7.96 -14.93 -10.55
CA GLU A 164 8.88 -15.10 -9.43
C GLU A 164 9.04 -13.83 -8.56
N VAL A 165 8.16 -12.85 -8.71
CA VAL A 165 8.33 -11.52 -8.09
C VAL A 165 8.51 -11.58 -6.57
N ILE A 166 7.79 -12.46 -5.86
CA ILE A 166 7.93 -12.62 -4.40
C ILE A 166 9.31 -13.18 -4.04
N ASN A 167 9.80 -14.18 -4.79
CA ASN A 167 11.13 -14.75 -4.57
C ASN A 167 12.21 -13.71 -4.88
N ALA A 168 12.05 -12.96 -5.97
CA ALA A 168 12.98 -11.91 -6.37
C ALA A 168 13.05 -10.79 -5.31
N LEU A 169 11.90 -10.35 -4.78
CA LEU A 169 11.85 -9.38 -3.67
C LEU A 169 12.54 -9.95 -2.42
N THR A 170 12.22 -11.19 -2.03
CA THR A 170 12.80 -11.82 -0.85
C THR A 170 14.32 -11.90 -0.95
N ASN A 171 14.84 -12.36 -2.08
CA ASN A 171 16.29 -12.41 -2.34
C ASN A 171 16.93 -11.01 -2.29
N SER A 172 16.27 -10.00 -2.84
CA SER A 172 16.78 -8.62 -2.81
C SER A 172 16.83 -8.07 -1.40
N ILE A 173 15.83 -8.38 -0.57
CA ILE A 173 15.82 -8.00 0.85
C ILE A 173 16.95 -8.72 1.60
N ASP A 174 17.18 -10.00 1.34
CA ASP A 174 18.29 -10.74 1.94
C ASP A 174 19.66 -10.12 1.62
N ILE A 175 19.88 -9.73 0.36
CA ILE A 175 21.10 -9.03 -0.07
C ILE A 175 21.25 -7.69 0.66
N VAL A 176 20.17 -6.91 0.75
CA VAL A 176 20.16 -5.61 1.43
C VAL A 176 20.46 -5.78 2.92
N LEU A 177 19.78 -6.70 3.61
CA LEU A 177 19.99 -6.95 5.04
C LEU A 177 21.42 -7.45 5.32
N LEU A 178 21.93 -8.37 4.50
CA LEU A 178 23.34 -8.84 4.61
C LEU A 178 24.31 -7.67 4.48
N GLY A 179 24.09 -6.77 3.51
CA GLY A 179 24.92 -5.58 3.33
C GLY A 179 24.82 -4.58 4.48
N LEU A 180 23.63 -4.43 5.06
CA LEU A 180 23.38 -3.57 6.23
C LEU A 180 24.09 -4.12 7.47
N HIS A 181 24.01 -5.43 7.74
CA HIS A 181 24.73 -6.09 8.82
C HIS A 181 26.25 -5.96 8.64
N ALA A 182 26.76 -6.26 7.45
CA ALA A 182 28.19 -6.10 7.16
C ALA A 182 28.72 -4.66 7.36
N LYS A 183 27.84 -3.65 7.22
CA LYS A 183 28.23 -2.25 7.34
C LYS A 183 28.00 -1.68 8.74
N TYR A 184 27.02 -2.19 9.48
CA TYR A 184 26.50 -1.54 10.69
C TYR A 184 26.49 -2.43 11.95
N ASP A 185 26.97 -3.68 11.92
CA ASP A 185 27.25 -4.52 13.09
C ASP A 185 28.71 -4.36 13.54
#